data_2f1c911e48cde982cefff70165ea6702
#
_entry.id   2f1c911e48cde982cefff70165ea6702
#
_cell.length_a   1.000
_cell.length_b   1.000
_cell.length_c   1.000
_cell.angle_alpha   90.00
_cell.angle_beta   90.00
_cell.angle_gamma   90.00
#
_symmetry.space_group_name_H-M   'P 1'
#
loop_
_entity.id
_entity.type
_entity.pdbx_description
1 polymer ?
#
loop_
_entity_poly.entity_id
_entity_poly.type
_entity_poly.pdbx_seq_one_letter_code
_entity_poly.pdbx_strand_id
1 'polypeptide(L)'
;MEDDVAKGLVPFFVSTTLGSTSCCSFDNLTEIGPVCHRFPAVWLHVDGAYAGNAFICPENKPLMAGIQYADSFNTNPNKWLLVNFDCSTYWVRDRIRLTSALIVDPLYLQHANSDEAIDYRHWGVPLSRRFRALKLWFVIRKYGIEGLQSYIRNHCQLAKSFEVLVKKDSRFEVVNEVKMGLVCFRLRGTDRLNQDLLASINGSGKLHMIPSLVKGRYIIRFCVVAEHANEADIDHAWEVIQEHTNDLLESYTIEKVAPIPAKPATPEITPKPPMQRIISRRLSFTRSVSRDLYRRSLSRSSLHDGATPIIVPEDEDNIIPENDNMDEDVFHSLTIREEKEVV
;
A
#
# COMPACT_ATOMS: atom_id res chain seq x y z
N MET A 1 -13.32 9.49 23.22
CA MET A 1 -12.12 9.68 24.06
C MET A 1 -12.46 10.18 25.47
N GLU A 2 -13.23 11.28 25.63
CA GLU A 2 -13.62 11.79 26.98
C GLU A 2 -14.43 10.74 27.76
N ASP A 3 -15.41 10.12 27.12
CA ASP A 3 -16.21 9.05 27.72
C ASP A 3 -15.37 7.82 28.09
N ASP A 4 -14.32 7.54 27.33
CA ASP A 4 -13.42 6.41 27.62
C ASP A 4 -12.53 6.71 28.83
N VAL A 5 -12.01 7.94 28.91
CA VAL A 5 -11.25 8.40 30.07
C VAL A 5 -12.12 8.38 31.34
N ALA A 6 -13.38 8.82 31.24
CA ALA A 6 -14.34 8.76 32.35
C ALA A 6 -14.61 7.31 32.84
N LYS A 7 -14.42 6.32 31.97
CA LYS A 7 -14.50 4.88 32.30
C LYS A 7 -13.17 4.28 32.77
N GLY A 8 -12.11 5.10 32.95
CA GLY A 8 -10.78 4.65 33.35
C GLY A 8 -9.95 4.04 32.22
N LEU A 9 -10.37 4.19 30.96
CA LEU A 9 -9.59 3.77 29.80
C LEU A 9 -8.59 4.86 29.40
N VAL A 10 -7.47 4.46 28.84
CA VAL A 10 -6.42 5.38 28.40
C VAL A 10 -6.36 5.38 26.87
N PRO A 11 -6.84 6.45 26.19
CA PRO A 11 -6.60 6.61 24.76
C PRO A 11 -5.11 6.85 24.54
N PHE A 12 -4.45 6.00 23.76
CA PHE A 12 -3.01 6.04 23.58
C PHE A 12 -2.56 6.17 22.11
N PHE A 13 -3.43 5.86 21.14
CA PHE A 13 -3.07 5.88 19.74
C PHE A 13 -4.27 6.30 18.88
N VAL A 14 -4.04 7.25 17.96
CA VAL A 14 -4.98 7.63 16.91
C VAL A 14 -4.26 7.53 15.57
N SER A 15 -4.86 6.82 14.62
CA SER A 15 -4.38 6.77 13.25
C SER A 15 -5.32 7.55 12.34
N THR A 16 -4.76 8.50 11.60
CA THR A 16 -5.43 9.25 10.54
C THR A 16 -4.81 8.92 9.21
N THR A 17 -5.52 9.21 8.11
CA THR A 17 -5.06 8.84 6.78
C THR A 17 -5.15 10.02 5.83
N LEU A 18 -4.07 10.27 5.08
CA LEU A 18 -4.04 11.18 3.95
C LEU A 18 -3.93 10.36 2.66
N GLY A 19 -5.07 10.17 1.99
CA GLY A 19 -5.18 9.34 0.80
C GLY A 19 -5.42 7.87 1.09
N SER A 20 -6.61 7.54 1.61
CA SER A 20 -7.00 6.17 1.97
C SER A 20 -6.94 5.21 0.79
N THR A 21 -6.65 3.95 1.07
CA THR A 21 -6.54 2.89 0.05
C THR A 21 -7.83 2.73 -0.76
N SER A 22 -8.99 2.83 -0.13
CA SER A 22 -10.29 2.58 -0.76
C SER A 22 -10.64 3.59 -1.84
N CYS A 23 -10.50 4.89 -1.54
CA CYS A 23 -11.03 5.96 -2.38
C CYS A 23 -10.23 7.26 -2.31
N CYS A 24 -9.01 7.23 -1.78
CA CYS A 24 -8.14 8.39 -1.63
C CYS A 24 -8.80 9.54 -0.83
N SER A 25 -9.52 9.21 0.26
CA SER A 25 -10.05 10.19 1.19
C SER A 25 -8.95 10.74 2.10
N PHE A 26 -9.18 11.95 2.61
CA PHE A 26 -8.25 12.66 3.48
C PHE A 26 -8.96 13.03 4.78
N ASP A 27 -8.35 12.68 5.90
CA ASP A 27 -8.80 13.12 7.22
C ASP A 27 -8.40 14.58 7.46
N ASN A 28 -9.22 15.31 8.18
CA ASN A 28 -8.97 16.70 8.50
C ASN A 28 -8.10 16.84 9.77
N LEU A 29 -6.80 16.93 9.58
CA LEU A 29 -5.85 17.02 10.69
C LEU A 29 -5.97 18.32 11.49
N THR A 30 -6.51 19.40 10.89
CA THR A 30 -6.72 20.68 11.61
C THR A 30 -7.85 20.58 12.64
N GLU A 31 -8.76 19.64 12.48
CA GLU A 31 -9.82 19.33 13.44
C GLU A 31 -9.41 18.22 14.43
N ILE A 32 -8.79 17.14 13.91
CA ILE A 32 -8.43 15.97 14.72
C ILE A 32 -7.24 16.27 15.63
N GLY A 33 -6.23 16.99 15.12
CA GLY A 33 -5.00 17.28 15.83
C GLY A 33 -5.20 17.96 17.18
N PRO A 34 -5.94 19.08 17.27
CA PRO A 34 -6.23 19.74 18.55
C PRO A 34 -7.00 18.85 19.53
N VAL A 35 -7.86 17.94 19.04
CA VAL A 35 -8.55 16.98 19.91
C VAL A 35 -7.56 16.00 20.51
N CYS A 36 -6.68 15.40 19.70
CA CYS A 36 -5.64 14.48 20.18
C CYS A 36 -4.71 15.16 21.20
N HIS A 37 -4.35 16.42 20.93
CA HIS A 37 -3.42 17.17 21.79
C HIS A 37 -3.95 17.43 23.20
N ARG A 38 -5.27 17.35 23.42
CA ARG A 38 -5.85 17.40 24.78
C ARG A 38 -5.58 16.14 25.62
N PHE A 39 -5.11 15.06 25.02
CA PHE A 39 -4.83 13.77 25.66
C PHE A 39 -3.34 13.44 25.57
N PRO A 40 -2.52 13.76 26.61
CA PRO A 40 -1.05 13.68 26.52
C PRO A 40 -0.51 12.26 26.24
N ALA A 41 -1.30 11.23 26.57
CA ALA A 41 -0.91 9.83 26.29
C ALA A 41 -1.11 9.42 24.81
N VAL A 42 -1.86 10.20 24.03
CA VAL A 42 -2.16 9.87 22.62
C VAL A 42 -0.94 10.11 21.76
N TRP A 43 -0.62 9.10 20.95
CA TRP A 43 0.27 9.20 19.80
C TRP A 43 -0.58 9.37 18.55
N LEU A 44 -0.49 10.51 17.89
CA LEU A 44 -1.17 10.76 16.62
C LEU A 44 -0.27 10.33 15.46
N HIS A 45 -0.67 9.29 14.76
CA HIS A 45 -0.03 8.81 13.54
C HIS A 45 -0.80 9.25 12.30
N VAL A 46 -0.08 9.70 11.26
CA VAL A 46 -0.65 10.05 9.97
C VAL A 46 -0.14 9.09 8.90
N ASP A 47 -1.03 8.26 8.38
CA ASP A 47 -0.75 7.37 7.26
C ASP A 47 -0.93 8.10 5.92
N GLY A 48 0.20 8.48 5.31
CA GLY A 48 0.28 9.03 3.96
C GLY A 48 0.88 8.03 2.96
N ALA A 49 0.74 6.72 3.20
CA ALA A 49 1.42 5.68 2.44
C ALA A 49 1.29 5.81 0.92
N TYR A 50 0.14 6.27 0.41
CA TYR A 50 -0.08 6.55 -1.00
C TYR A 50 0.09 8.04 -1.33
N ALA A 51 -0.81 8.88 -0.85
CA ALA A 51 -0.85 10.29 -1.24
C ALA A 51 0.29 11.12 -0.61
N GLY A 52 0.94 10.65 0.45
CA GLY A 52 2.12 11.30 1.01
C GLY A 52 3.24 11.52 0.00
N ASN A 53 3.34 10.66 -1.02
CA ASN A 53 4.30 10.84 -2.11
C ASN A 53 4.01 12.09 -2.97
N ALA A 54 2.75 12.51 -3.04
CA ALA A 54 2.33 13.67 -3.83
C ALA A 54 2.68 15.02 -3.15
N PHE A 55 3.05 15.02 -1.87
CA PHE A 55 3.44 16.25 -1.15
C PHE A 55 4.81 16.79 -1.57
N ILE A 56 5.55 16.07 -2.41
CA ILE A 56 6.69 16.62 -3.14
C ILE A 56 6.26 17.77 -4.06
N CYS A 57 4.99 17.80 -4.50
CA CYS A 57 4.39 18.86 -5.29
C CYS A 57 3.84 19.94 -4.34
N PRO A 58 4.31 21.21 -4.43
CA PRO A 58 3.91 22.28 -3.52
C PRO A 58 2.39 22.50 -3.47
N GLU A 59 1.71 22.34 -4.59
CA GLU A 59 0.25 22.51 -4.70
C GLU A 59 -0.58 21.49 -3.89
N ASN A 60 0.02 20.36 -3.52
CA ASN A 60 -0.63 19.33 -2.70
C ASN A 60 -0.37 19.50 -1.20
N LYS A 61 0.58 20.35 -0.79
CA LYS A 61 0.91 20.57 0.62
C LYS A 61 -0.28 21.05 1.47
N PRO A 62 -1.23 21.86 0.98
CA PRO A 62 -2.39 22.23 1.76
C PRO A 62 -3.23 21.04 2.25
N LEU A 63 -3.18 19.91 1.58
CA LEU A 63 -3.88 18.67 1.99
C LEU A 63 -3.31 18.03 3.26
N MET A 64 -2.12 18.44 3.69
CA MET A 64 -1.51 17.99 4.95
C MET A 64 -1.60 19.08 6.05
N ALA A 65 -2.42 20.10 5.89
CA ALA A 65 -2.62 21.12 6.93
C ALA A 65 -3.01 20.44 8.25
N GLY A 66 -2.37 20.85 9.36
CA GLY A 66 -2.53 20.18 10.66
C GLY A 66 -1.48 19.09 10.95
N ILE A 67 -0.55 18.81 10.02
CA ILE A 67 0.52 17.81 10.23
C ILE A 67 1.42 18.14 11.42
N GLN A 68 1.49 19.40 11.84
CA GLN A 68 2.24 19.82 13.02
C GLN A 68 1.75 19.21 14.33
N TYR A 69 0.54 18.66 14.37
CA TYR A 69 0.00 17.93 15.52
C TYR A 69 0.43 16.45 15.55
N ALA A 70 0.90 15.89 14.43
CA ALA A 70 1.25 14.49 14.35
C ALA A 70 2.54 14.16 15.13
N ASP A 71 2.55 13.04 15.84
CA ASP A 71 3.76 12.45 16.44
C ASP A 71 4.57 11.67 15.42
N SER A 72 3.90 11.09 14.42
CA SER A 72 4.56 10.38 13.33
C SER A 72 3.78 10.46 12.02
N PHE A 73 4.53 10.35 10.91
CA PHE A 73 4.01 10.34 9.55
C PHE A 73 4.75 9.28 8.72
N ASN A 74 4.04 8.58 7.86
CA ASN A 74 4.69 7.70 6.90
C ASN A 74 4.25 7.98 5.46
N THR A 75 5.15 7.66 4.52
CA THR A 75 4.80 7.52 3.10
C THR A 75 5.56 6.34 2.49
N ASN A 76 4.99 5.73 1.46
CA ASN A 76 5.58 4.57 0.81
C ASN A 76 6.07 4.93 -0.60
N PRO A 77 7.36 5.29 -0.78
CA PRO A 77 7.93 5.55 -2.10
C PRO A 77 7.74 4.40 -3.10
N ASN A 78 7.61 3.16 -2.60
CA ASN A 78 7.31 2.01 -3.45
C ASN A 78 5.86 1.94 -3.96
N LYS A 79 4.98 2.82 -3.51
CA LYS A 79 3.62 2.90 -4.05
C LYS A 79 3.53 3.88 -5.21
N TRP A 80 4.07 5.09 -5.03
CA TRP A 80 3.88 6.16 -6.02
C TRP A 80 5.06 7.12 -6.18
N LEU A 81 6.29 6.64 -5.97
CA LEU A 81 7.51 7.44 -6.19
C LEU A 81 8.61 6.63 -6.89
N LEU A 82 8.23 5.73 -7.82
CA LEU A 82 9.13 4.96 -8.69
C LEU A 82 10.18 4.09 -7.96
N VAL A 83 10.01 3.86 -6.67
CA VAL A 83 10.85 2.95 -5.90
C VAL A 83 10.23 1.56 -5.90
N ASN A 84 11.00 0.53 -6.27
CA ASN A 84 10.51 -0.83 -6.25
C ASN A 84 10.18 -1.32 -4.81
N PHE A 85 9.26 -2.26 -4.71
CA PHE A 85 8.84 -2.85 -3.43
C PHE A 85 10.04 -3.49 -2.71
N ASP A 86 10.23 -3.37 -1.40
CA ASP A 86 9.47 -2.58 -0.45
C ASP A 86 10.28 -1.35 0.02
N CYS A 87 9.61 -0.22 0.20
CA CYS A 87 10.19 0.98 0.76
C CYS A 87 9.10 1.83 1.41
N SER A 88 9.18 2.03 2.71
CA SER A 88 8.35 2.97 3.46
C SER A 88 9.28 3.89 4.24
N THR A 89 9.06 5.18 4.16
CA THR A 89 9.73 6.16 5.00
C THR A 89 8.85 6.47 6.20
N TYR A 90 9.46 6.73 7.33
CA TYR A 90 8.78 7.00 8.57
C TYR A 90 9.44 8.18 9.27
N TRP A 91 8.70 9.24 9.47
CA TRP A 91 9.12 10.41 10.21
C TRP A 91 8.49 10.39 11.58
N VAL A 92 9.26 10.76 12.59
CA VAL A 92 8.81 10.83 13.97
C VAL A 92 9.29 12.14 14.59
N ARG A 93 8.40 12.78 15.33
CA ARG A 93 8.70 14.05 16.00
C ARG A 93 9.75 13.88 17.09
N ASP A 94 9.60 12.89 17.94
CA ASP A 94 10.48 12.57 19.04
C ASP A 94 11.02 11.14 18.88
N ARG A 95 12.29 11.06 18.43
CA ARG A 95 12.96 9.78 18.24
C ARG A 95 13.20 9.04 19.54
N ILE A 96 13.47 9.76 20.64
CA ILE A 96 13.78 9.15 21.94
C ILE A 96 12.53 8.46 22.49
N ARG A 97 11.37 9.13 22.41
CA ARG A 97 10.09 8.54 22.82
C ARG A 97 9.75 7.29 22.01
N LEU A 98 10.06 7.26 20.70
CA LEU A 98 9.88 6.06 19.89
C LEU A 98 10.86 4.95 20.27
N THR A 99 12.16 5.26 20.30
CA THR A 99 13.19 4.23 20.45
C THR A 99 13.17 3.65 21.86
N SER A 100 12.88 4.45 22.90
CA SER A 100 12.78 3.95 24.29
C SER A 100 11.78 2.81 24.48
N ALA A 101 10.73 2.76 23.66
CA ALA A 101 9.74 1.69 23.67
C ALA A 101 10.21 0.41 22.94
N LEU A 102 11.28 0.50 22.14
CA LEU A 102 11.74 -0.57 21.23
C LEU A 102 13.15 -1.06 21.56
N ILE A 103 13.86 -0.40 22.49
CA ILE A 103 15.23 -0.78 22.85
C ILE A 103 15.27 -2.21 23.38
N VAL A 104 16.11 -3.01 22.72
CA VAL A 104 16.56 -4.33 23.18
C VAL A 104 18.08 -4.28 23.22
N ASP A 105 18.67 -4.26 24.41
CA ASP A 105 20.11 -4.11 24.61
C ASP A 105 20.73 -5.28 25.39
N PRO A 106 20.74 -6.50 24.82
CA PRO A 106 21.41 -7.64 25.44
C PRO A 106 22.93 -7.44 25.41
N LEU A 107 23.61 -8.01 26.39
CA LEU A 107 25.07 -7.86 26.57
C LEU A 107 25.90 -8.15 25.33
N TYR A 108 25.50 -9.13 24.51
CA TYR A 108 26.22 -9.50 23.29
C TYR A 108 26.08 -8.51 22.12
N LEU A 109 25.20 -7.51 22.26
CA LEU A 109 25.02 -6.43 21.27
C LEU A 109 25.60 -5.09 21.73
N GLN A 110 26.09 -5.01 22.96
CA GLN A 110 26.69 -3.78 23.50
C GLN A 110 28.09 -3.59 22.93
N HIS A 111 28.43 -2.36 22.56
CA HIS A 111 29.77 -1.96 22.08
C HIS A 111 30.15 -0.57 22.59
N ALA A 112 31.44 -0.27 22.60
CA ALA A 112 31.98 0.96 23.18
C ALA A 112 31.47 2.26 22.52
N ASN A 113 30.98 2.21 21.27
CA ASN A 113 30.53 3.37 20.50
C ASN A 113 29.00 3.48 20.44
N SER A 114 28.27 2.84 21.34
CA SER A 114 26.80 2.82 21.35
C SER A 114 26.16 4.22 21.42
N ASP A 115 26.87 5.20 22.00
CA ASP A 115 26.39 6.56 22.18
C ASP A 115 26.80 7.53 21.06
N GLU A 116 27.75 7.11 20.21
CA GLU A 116 28.33 7.97 19.15
C GLU A 116 27.56 7.88 17.83
N ALA A 117 26.87 6.78 17.57
CA ALA A 117 26.17 6.54 16.31
C ALA A 117 24.69 6.18 16.55
N ILE A 118 23.83 6.54 15.58
CA ILE A 118 22.43 6.12 15.59
C ILE A 118 22.35 4.63 15.30
N ASP A 119 21.94 3.83 16.28
CA ASP A 119 21.69 2.41 16.07
C ASP A 119 20.24 2.16 15.59
N TYR A 120 20.11 1.83 14.32
CA TYR A 120 18.81 1.59 13.72
C TYR A 120 18.12 0.30 14.19
N ARG A 121 18.77 -0.58 14.98
CA ARG A 121 18.12 -1.70 15.67
C ARG A 121 16.96 -1.23 16.54
N HIS A 122 17.14 -0.07 17.18
CA HIS A 122 16.16 0.48 18.12
C HIS A 122 14.97 1.18 17.46
N TRP A 123 14.93 1.24 16.12
CA TRP A 123 13.88 1.93 15.37
C TRP A 123 12.77 1.02 14.86
N GLY A 124 12.74 -0.23 15.24
CA GLY A 124 11.73 -1.18 14.84
C GLY A 124 11.86 -2.52 15.55
N VAL A 125 10.88 -3.38 15.38
CA VAL A 125 10.86 -4.72 16.01
C VAL A 125 11.99 -5.63 15.49
N PRO A 126 12.27 -5.71 14.17
CA PRO A 126 13.38 -6.53 13.66
C PRO A 126 14.73 -5.90 13.99
N LEU A 127 15.66 -6.68 14.54
CA LEU A 127 17.03 -6.25 14.78
C LEU A 127 17.84 -6.07 13.49
N SER A 128 17.66 -6.97 12.51
CA SER A 128 18.30 -6.87 11.21
C SER A 128 17.54 -5.95 10.28
N ARG A 129 18.27 -5.10 9.53
CA ARG A 129 17.70 -4.10 8.63
C ARG A 129 18.25 -4.27 7.21
N ARG A 130 17.39 -4.02 6.20
CA ARG A 130 17.81 -3.89 4.80
C ARG A 130 18.16 -2.42 4.53
N PHE A 131 19.17 -2.18 3.70
CA PHE A 131 19.53 -0.83 3.25
C PHE A 131 18.55 -0.31 2.18
N ARG A 132 17.30 -0.06 2.59
CA ARG A 132 16.25 0.42 1.68
C ARG A 132 16.45 1.85 1.20
N ALA A 133 17.19 2.65 1.94
CA ALA A 133 17.50 4.04 1.56
C ALA A 133 18.26 4.13 0.25
N LEU A 134 19.12 3.15 -0.08
CA LEU A 134 19.93 3.18 -1.30
C LEU A 134 19.06 3.25 -2.57
N LYS A 135 18.01 2.45 -2.68
CA LYS A 135 17.12 2.49 -3.85
C LYS A 135 16.31 3.79 -3.95
N LEU A 136 15.93 4.37 -2.81
CA LEU A 136 15.30 5.69 -2.77
C LEU A 136 16.28 6.77 -3.24
N TRP A 137 17.54 6.72 -2.79
CA TRP A 137 18.59 7.64 -3.23
C TRP A 137 18.81 7.57 -4.75
N PHE A 138 18.88 6.35 -5.33
CA PHE A 138 19.01 6.20 -6.79
C PHE A 138 17.86 6.83 -7.56
N VAL A 139 16.62 6.66 -7.08
CA VAL A 139 15.43 7.26 -7.71
C VAL A 139 15.52 8.79 -7.65
N ILE A 140 15.83 9.35 -6.47
CA ILE A 140 15.97 10.80 -6.32
C ILE A 140 17.11 11.35 -7.21
N ARG A 141 18.23 10.65 -7.29
CA ARG A 141 19.34 11.05 -8.15
C ARG A 141 19.02 10.94 -9.64
N LYS A 142 18.25 9.95 -10.05
CA LYS A 142 17.89 9.72 -11.46
C LYS A 142 16.88 10.76 -11.97
N TYR A 143 15.84 11.01 -11.20
CA TYR A 143 14.71 11.84 -11.65
C TYR A 143 14.77 13.28 -11.15
N GLY A 144 15.45 13.55 -10.05
CA GLY A 144 15.41 14.84 -9.37
C GLY A 144 14.03 15.19 -8.81
N ILE A 145 13.91 16.33 -8.18
CA ILE A 145 12.64 16.84 -7.64
C ILE A 145 11.66 17.14 -8.77
N GLU A 146 12.12 17.84 -9.81
CA GLU A 146 11.27 18.23 -10.95
C GLU A 146 10.71 17.04 -11.72
N GLY A 147 11.56 16.02 -11.97
CA GLY A 147 11.11 14.79 -12.65
C GLY A 147 10.05 14.04 -11.84
N LEU A 148 10.24 13.92 -10.53
CA LEU A 148 9.25 13.27 -9.65
C LEU A 148 7.96 14.08 -9.53
N GLN A 149 8.04 15.40 -9.46
CA GLN A 149 6.86 16.27 -9.49
C GLN A 149 6.10 16.16 -10.83
N SER A 150 6.81 16.17 -11.94
CA SER A 150 6.22 16.01 -13.27
C SER A 150 5.49 14.67 -13.40
N TYR A 151 6.11 13.59 -12.92
CA TYR A 151 5.51 12.26 -12.87
C TYR A 151 4.19 12.24 -12.06
N ILE A 152 4.18 12.80 -10.84
CA ILE A 152 2.97 12.88 -10.01
C ILE A 152 1.88 13.70 -10.68
N ARG A 153 2.23 14.88 -11.23
CA ARG A 153 1.27 15.77 -11.93
C ARG A 153 0.65 15.08 -13.15
N ASN A 154 1.48 14.41 -13.95
CA ASN A 154 1.00 13.64 -15.10
C ASN A 154 -0.04 12.59 -14.68
N HIS A 155 0.22 11.80 -13.65
CA HIS A 155 -0.72 10.80 -13.16
C HIS A 155 -2.03 11.40 -12.64
N CYS A 156 -1.95 12.53 -11.95
CA CYS A 156 -3.16 13.27 -11.52
C CYS A 156 -3.97 13.77 -12.73
N GLN A 157 -3.30 14.27 -13.75
CA GLN A 157 -3.95 14.74 -15.00
C GLN A 157 -4.61 13.56 -15.73
N LEU A 158 -3.92 12.46 -15.92
CA LEU A 158 -4.45 11.26 -16.56
C LEU A 158 -5.66 10.68 -15.81
N ALA A 159 -5.64 10.71 -14.48
CA ALA A 159 -6.81 10.34 -13.68
C ALA A 159 -8.00 11.27 -13.93
N LYS A 160 -7.76 12.57 -14.13
CA LYS A 160 -8.82 13.52 -14.50
C LYS A 160 -9.34 13.27 -15.92
N SER A 161 -8.49 12.94 -16.86
CA SER A 161 -8.90 12.53 -18.22
C SER A 161 -9.80 11.29 -18.15
N PHE A 162 -9.41 10.27 -17.40
CA PHE A 162 -10.24 9.09 -17.18
C PHE A 162 -11.59 9.42 -16.50
N GLU A 163 -11.59 10.29 -15.48
CA GLU A 163 -12.82 10.77 -14.84
C GLU A 163 -13.80 11.37 -15.85
N VAL A 164 -13.28 12.15 -16.81
CA VAL A 164 -14.09 12.77 -17.88
C VAL A 164 -14.72 11.70 -18.78
N LEU A 165 -13.96 10.67 -19.16
CA LEU A 165 -14.46 9.56 -19.99
C LEU A 165 -15.58 8.80 -19.27
N VAL A 166 -15.37 8.45 -17.99
CA VAL A 166 -16.40 7.79 -17.15
C VAL A 166 -17.67 8.62 -17.06
N LYS A 167 -17.56 9.94 -16.83
CA LYS A 167 -18.71 10.85 -16.70
C LYS A 167 -19.49 11.07 -18.00
N LYS A 168 -18.84 10.91 -19.16
CA LYS A 168 -19.51 11.01 -20.48
C LYS A 168 -20.44 9.82 -20.76
N ASP A 169 -20.20 8.66 -20.17
CA ASP A 169 -21.05 7.49 -20.33
C ASP A 169 -22.07 7.39 -19.20
N SER A 170 -23.35 7.60 -19.50
CA SER A 170 -24.44 7.63 -18.53
C SER A 170 -24.65 6.30 -17.78
N ARG A 171 -24.09 5.20 -18.27
CA ARG A 171 -24.16 3.88 -17.63
C ARG A 171 -23.29 3.82 -16.38
N PHE A 172 -22.29 4.68 -16.25
CA PHE A 172 -21.35 4.70 -15.14
C PHE A 172 -21.60 5.85 -14.17
N GLU A 173 -20.97 5.76 -13.04
CA GLU A 173 -20.87 6.85 -12.07
C GLU A 173 -19.48 6.86 -11.43
N VAL A 174 -18.94 8.06 -11.19
CA VAL A 174 -17.77 8.28 -10.34
C VAL A 174 -18.28 8.39 -8.91
N VAL A 175 -17.71 7.58 -7.99
CA VAL A 175 -18.29 7.37 -6.66
C VAL A 175 -17.91 8.48 -5.68
N ASN A 176 -16.74 9.07 -5.85
CA ASN A 176 -16.20 10.14 -4.98
C ASN A 176 -15.37 11.13 -5.79
N GLU A 177 -15.05 12.25 -5.18
CA GLU A 177 -14.15 13.24 -5.78
C GLU A 177 -12.78 12.60 -6.12
N VAL A 178 -12.32 12.82 -7.36
CA VAL A 178 -11.01 12.38 -7.82
C VAL A 178 -9.96 13.40 -7.39
N LYS A 179 -9.07 13.00 -6.48
CA LYS A 179 -8.01 13.89 -5.95
C LYS A 179 -6.69 13.40 -6.45
N MET A 180 -6.15 12.42 -6.51
CA MET A 180 -4.80 11.99 -6.93
C MET A 180 -4.88 11.16 -8.22
N GLY A 181 -4.00 10.21 -8.39
CA GLY A 181 -3.99 9.30 -9.52
C GLY A 181 -5.02 8.16 -9.45
N LEU A 182 -6.04 8.25 -8.59
CA LEU A 182 -7.02 7.20 -8.35
C LEU A 182 -8.44 7.67 -8.70
N VAL A 183 -9.12 6.92 -9.58
CA VAL A 183 -10.54 7.10 -9.90
C VAL A 183 -11.33 5.90 -9.39
N CYS A 184 -12.33 6.16 -8.56
CA CYS A 184 -13.26 5.16 -8.09
C CYS A 184 -14.57 5.29 -8.83
N PHE A 185 -14.95 4.27 -9.57
CA PHE A 185 -16.13 4.28 -10.42
C PHE A 185 -16.89 2.96 -10.33
N ARG A 186 -18.09 2.96 -10.88
CA ARG A 186 -18.90 1.73 -11.02
C ARG A 186 -19.89 1.85 -12.18
N LEU A 187 -20.27 0.70 -12.73
CA LEU A 187 -21.43 0.59 -13.57
C LEU A 187 -22.71 0.73 -12.71
N ARG A 188 -23.67 1.54 -13.17
CA ARG A 188 -24.96 1.70 -12.47
C ARG A 188 -25.71 0.38 -12.46
N GLY A 189 -26.12 -0.06 -11.30
CA GLY A 189 -26.79 -1.34 -11.11
C GLY A 189 -26.34 -2.04 -9.83
N THR A 190 -26.42 -3.36 -9.82
CA THR A 190 -26.11 -4.18 -8.64
C THR A 190 -24.62 -4.32 -8.41
N ASP A 191 -24.23 -4.68 -7.17
CA ASP A 191 -22.83 -5.00 -6.87
C ASP A 191 -22.38 -6.25 -7.64
N ARG A 192 -23.28 -7.23 -7.85
CA ARG A 192 -23.00 -8.42 -8.65
C ARG A 192 -22.61 -8.08 -10.08
N LEU A 193 -23.33 -7.16 -10.73
CA LEU A 193 -23.02 -6.69 -12.08
C LEU A 193 -21.61 -6.09 -12.15
N ASN A 194 -21.21 -5.33 -11.13
CA ASN A 194 -19.87 -4.74 -11.05
C ASN A 194 -18.77 -5.78 -10.76
N GLN A 195 -19.08 -6.83 -9.99
CA GLN A 195 -18.17 -7.95 -9.77
C GLN A 195 -17.92 -8.73 -11.05
N ASP A 196 -18.98 -9.01 -11.81
CA ASP A 196 -18.90 -9.74 -13.09
C ASP A 196 -18.16 -8.90 -14.15
N LEU A 197 -18.39 -7.58 -14.20
CA LEU A 197 -17.64 -6.67 -15.07
C LEU A 197 -16.14 -6.70 -14.74
N LEU A 198 -15.77 -6.52 -13.49
CA LEU A 198 -14.38 -6.54 -13.08
C LEU A 198 -13.71 -7.89 -13.33
N ALA A 199 -14.42 -8.99 -13.09
CA ALA A 199 -13.92 -10.34 -13.36
C ALA A 199 -13.66 -10.55 -14.86
N SER A 200 -14.57 -10.10 -15.73
CA SER A 200 -14.44 -10.15 -17.19
C SER A 200 -13.22 -9.35 -17.67
N ILE A 201 -13.06 -8.11 -17.21
CA ILE A 201 -11.93 -7.24 -17.58
C ILE A 201 -10.62 -7.87 -17.14
N ASN A 202 -10.49 -8.26 -15.85
CA ASN A 202 -9.25 -8.83 -15.33
C ASN A 202 -8.93 -10.18 -15.98
N GLY A 203 -9.96 -10.98 -16.30
CA GLY A 203 -9.82 -12.26 -17.00
C GLY A 203 -9.30 -12.13 -18.41
N SER A 204 -9.51 -10.98 -19.08
CA SER A 204 -8.99 -10.71 -20.43
C SER A 204 -7.47 -10.54 -20.47
N GLY A 205 -6.84 -10.16 -19.35
CA GLY A 205 -5.42 -9.83 -19.30
C GLY A 205 -5.04 -8.50 -19.95
N LYS A 206 -6.00 -7.78 -20.56
CA LYS A 206 -5.75 -6.48 -21.21
C LYS A 206 -5.58 -5.34 -20.19
N LEU A 207 -6.33 -5.40 -19.08
CA LEU A 207 -6.34 -4.41 -18.03
C LEU A 207 -6.52 -5.11 -16.67
N HIS A 208 -5.86 -4.61 -15.62
CA HIS A 208 -6.03 -5.14 -14.27
C HIS A 208 -6.45 -4.04 -13.31
N MET A 209 -7.59 -4.23 -12.65
CA MET A 209 -8.10 -3.33 -11.63
C MET A 209 -8.46 -4.09 -10.36
N ILE A 210 -8.58 -3.37 -9.25
CA ILE A 210 -8.90 -3.95 -7.94
C ILE A 210 -10.20 -3.36 -7.42
N PRO A 211 -11.06 -4.16 -6.76
CA PRO A 211 -12.28 -3.66 -6.15
C PRO A 211 -12.01 -2.99 -4.81
N SER A 212 -13.01 -2.27 -4.32
CA SER A 212 -13.13 -1.85 -2.93
C SER A 212 -14.59 -1.73 -2.52
N LEU A 213 -14.81 -1.48 -1.22
CA LEU A 213 -16.12 -1.13 -0.68
C LEU A 213 -16.09 0.29 -0.14
N VAL A 214 -17.01 1.14 -0.60
CA VAL A 214 -17.18 2.50 -0.09
C VAL A 214 -18.63 2.67 0.34
N LYS A 215 -18.86 2.94 1.62
CA LYS A 215 -20.19 3.02 2.23
C LYS A 215 -21.08 1.82 1.89
N GLY A 216 -20.50 0.61 1.96
CA GLY A 216 -21.19 -0.65 1.69
C GLY A 216 -21.47 -0.95 0.20
N ARG A 217 -21.03 -0.09 -0.74
CA ARG A 217 -21.20 -0.29 -2.18
C ARG A 217 -19.91 -0.81 -2.81
N TYR A 218 -20.03 -1.83 -3.64
CA TYR A 218 -18.90 -2.34 -4.42
C TYR A 218 -18.51 -1.34 -5.50
N ILE A 219 -17.22 -1.03 -5.58
CA ILE A 219 -16.64 -0.10 -6.55
C ILE A 219 -15.41 -0.69 -7.22
N ILE A 220 -15.11 -0.19 -8.40
CA ILE A 220 -13.91 -0.53 -9.17
C ILE A 220 -12.92 0.64 -9.03
N ARG A 221 -11.65 0.33 -8.80
CA ARG A 221 -10.58 1.31 -8.61
C ARG A 221 -9.66 1.30 -9.83
N PHE A 222 -9.63 2.40 -10.55
CA PHE A 222 -8.66 2.66 -11.61
C PHE A 222 -7.56 3.56 -11.04
N CYS A 223 -6.34 3.06 -10.99
CA CYS A 223 -5.18 3.79 -10.48
C CYS A 223 -4.11 3.91 -11.55
N VAL A 224 -3.72 5.13 -11.90
CA VAL A 224 -2.62 5.37 -12.83
C VAL A 224 -1.31 5.08 -12.11
N VAL A 225 -0.53 4.12 -12.60
CA VAL A 225 0.68 3.62 -11.92
C VAL A 225 1.89 3.44 -12.86
N ALA A 226 1.69 3.36 -14.17
CA ALA A 226 2.78 3.14 -15.12
C ALA A 226 3.68 4.39 -15.25
N GLU A 227 5.01 4.20 -15.18
CA GLU A 227 5.99 5.29 -15.21
C GLU A 227 5.79 6.24 -16.42
N HIS A 228 5.50 5.68 -17.58
CA HIS A 228 5.36 6.41 -18.85
C HIS A 228 3.92 6.47 -19.34
N ALA A 229 2.95 6.39 -18.40
CA ALA A 229 1.54 6.50 -18.74
C ALA A 229 1.24 7.80 -19.51
N ASN A 230 0.38 7.70 -20.50
CA ASN A 230 -0.03 8.79 -21.37
C ASN A 230 -1.52 8.71 -21.71
N GLU A 231 -2.06 9.70 -22.44
CA GLU A 231 -3.48 9.77 -22.78
C GLU A 231 -3.96 8.56 -23.61
N ALA A 232 -3.11 8.03 -24.51
CA ALA A 232 -3.49 6.86 -25.31
C ALA A 232 -3.70 5.60 -24.45
N ASP A 233 -2.96 5.47 -23.35
CA ASP A 233 -3.17 4.38 -22.38
C ASP A 233 -4.52 4.53 -21.66
N ILE A 234 -4.93 5.76 -21.38
CA ILE A 234 -6.22 6.06 -20.74
C ILE A 234 -7.37 5.76 -21.69
N ASP A 235 -7.26 6.19 -22.95
CA ASP A 235 -8.26 5.92 -23.99
C ASP A 235 -8.39 4.41 -24.21
N HIS A 236 -7.28 3.69 -24.36
CA HIS A 236 -7.29 2.24 -24.49
C HIS A 236 -7.92 1.53 -23.28
N ALA A 237 -7.59 1.96 -22.07
CA ALA A 237 -8.20 1.38 -20.86
C ALA A 237 -9.72 1.59 -20.86
N TRP A 238 -10.18 2.75 -21.30
CA TRP A 238 -11.61 3.05 -21.40
C TRP A 238 -12.30 2.22 -22.47
N GLU A 239 -11.69 2.06 -23.64
CA GLU A 239 -12.19 1.18 -24.70
C GLU A 239 -12.39 -0.26 -24.21
N VAL A 240 -11.40 -0.82 -23.50
CA VAL A 240 -11.50 -2.16 -22.91
C VAL A 240 -12.68 -2.25 -21.94
N ILE A 241 -12.86 -1.25 -21.07
CA ILE A 241 -13.97 -1.21 -20.11
C ILE A 241 -15.30 -1.16 -20.84
N GLN A 242 -15.44 -0.36 -21.92
CA GLN A 242 -16.65 -0.25 -22.71
C GLN A 242 -16.97 -1.55 -23.45
N GLU A 243 -15.98 -2.20 -24.07
CA GLU A 243 -16.12 -3.49 -24.76
C GLU A 243 -16.73 -4.52 -23.81
N HIS A 244 -16.10 -4.75 -22.65
CA HIS A 244 -16.57 -5.72 -21.65
C HIS A 244 -17.93 -5.35 -21.03
N THR A 245 -18.22 -4.05 -20.94
CA THR A 245 -19.54 -3.59 -20.45
C THR A 245 -20.63 -3.91 -21.46
N ASN A 246 -20.40 -3.71 -22.77
CA ASN A 246 -21.37 -4.01 -23.80
C ASN A 246 -21.68 -5.50 -23.82
N ASP A 247 -20.66 -6.35 -23.84
CA ASP A 247 -20.81 -7.82 -23.85
C ASP A 247 -21.57 -8.32 -22.61
N LEU A 248 -21.23 -7.76 -21.44
CA LEU A 248 -21.89 -8.11 -20.20
C LEU A 248 -23.38 -7.73 -20.21
N LEU A 249 -23.72 -6.51 -20.62
CA LEU A 249 -25.10 -6.03 -20.64
C LEU A 249 -25.94 -6.78 -21.68
N GLU A 250 -25.35 -7.17 -22.81
CA GLU A 250 -26.02 -8.02 -23.80
C GLU A 250 -26.36 -9.39 -23.21
N SER A 251 -25.41 -10.05 -22.54
CA SER A 251 -25.63 -11.33 -21.89
C SER A 251 -26.73 -11.28 -20.82
N TYR A 252 -26.73 -10.25 -19.99
CA TYR A 252 -27.77 -10.03 -18.98
C TYR A 252 -29.16 -9.75 -19.57
N THR A 253 -29.23 -9.19 -20.77
CA THR A 253 -30.49 -8.96 -21.49
C THR A 253 -31.00 -10.27 -22.06
N ILE A 254 -30.14 -11.10 -22.63
CA ILE A 254 -30.48 -12.42 -23.18
C ILE A 254 -30.99 -13.36 -22.08
N GLU A 255 -30.36 -13.39 -20.91
CA GLU A 255 -30.80 -14.21 -19.77
C GLU A 255 -32.20 -13.83 -19.28
N LYS A 256 -32.56 -12.55 -19.32
CA LYS A 256 -33.91 -12.09 -18.95
C LYS A 256 -35.00 -12.42 -19.98
N VAL A 257 -34.61 -12.59 -21.25
CA VAL A 257 -35.54 -12.90 -22.36
C VAL A 257 -35.65 -14.41 -22.59
N ALA A 258 -34.67 -15.21 -22.17
CA ALA A 258 -34.72 -16.66 -22.29
C ALA A 258 -35.90 -17.23 -21.47
N PRO A 259 -36.77 -18.03 -22.08
CA PRO A 259 -37.87 -18.67 -21.31
C PRO A 259 -37.27 -19.53 -20.21
N ILE A 260 -37.80 -19.38 -18.99
CA ILE A 260 -37.42 -20.23 -17.87
C ILE A 260 -37.50 -21.67 -18.31
N PRO A 261 -36.44 -22.47 -18.34
CA PRO A 261 -36.56 -23.90 -18.70
C PRO A 261 -37.57 -24.54 -17.81
N ALA A 262 -38.56 -25.24 -18.40
CA ALA A 262 -39.58 -25.90 -17.67
C ALA A 262 -38.93 -26.79 -16.59
N LYS A 263 -39.38 -26.60 -15.35
CA LYS A 263 -38.87 -27.34 -14.19
C LYS A 263 -38.86 -28.83 -14.56
N PRO A 264 -37.72 -29.53 -14.52
CA PRO A 264 -37.71 -30.94 -14.86
C PRO A 264 -38.73 -31.64 -13.99
N ALA A 265 -39.58 -32.45 -14.63
CA ALA A 265 -40.63 -33.22 -13.93
C ALA A 265 -39.96 -33.93 -12.75
N THR A 266 -40.51 -33.75 -11.56
CA THR A 266 -40.00 -34.36 -10.33
C THR A 266 -39.96 -35.89 -10.57
N PRO A 267 -38.77 -36.52 -10.49
CA PRO A 267 -38.71 -37.97 -10.65
C PRO A 267 -39.57 -38.61 -9.52
N GLU A 268 -40.42 -39.52 -9.90
CA GLU A 268 -41.21 -40.32 -8.96
C GLU A 268 -40.28 -40.96 -7.95
N ILE A 269 -40.44 -40.62 -6.67
CA ILE A 269 -39.64 -41.14 -5.57
C ILE A 269 -40.04 -42.57 -5.33
N THR A 270 -39.36 -43.54 -5.91
CA THR A 270 -39.42 -44.93 -5.45
C THR A 270 -38.77 -45.04 -4.08
N PRO A 271 -39.43 -45.67 -3.07
CA PRO A 271 -38.87 -45.76 -1.73
C PRO A 271 -37.59 -46.57 -1.73
N LYS A 272 -36.46 -45.94 -1.33
CA LYS A 272 -35.17 -46.63 -1.13
C LYS A 272 -35.26 -47.56 0.10
N PRO A 273 -34.64 -48.75 0.04
CA PRO A 273 -34.55 -49.61 1.22
C PRO A 273 -33.70 -48.95 2.33
N PRO A 274 -33.88 -49.31 3.60
CA PRO A 274 -33.25 -48.64 4.73
C PRO A 274 -31.71 -48.76 4.67
N MET A 275 -31.06 -47.61 4.69
CA MET A 275 -29.61 -47.48 4.62
C MET A 275 -28.97 -47.94 5.95
N GLN A 276 -28.17 -48.99 5.90
CA GLN A 276 -27.30 -49.38 7.02
C GLN A 276 -26.31 -48.24 7.30
N ARG A 277 -26.22 -47.81 8.56
CA ARG A 277 -25.27 -46.83 9.04
C ARG A 277 -23.83 -47.30 8.81
N ILE A 278 -23.18 -46.78 7.77
CA ILE A 278 -21.72 -46.85 7.65
C ILE A 278 -21.14 -45.63 8.40
N ILE A 279 -20.46 -45.91 9.52
CA ILE A 279 -19.72 -44.94 10.28
C ILE A 279 -18.48 -44.58 9.43
N SER A 280 -18.56 -43.51 8.64
CA SER A 280 -17.41 -42.98 7.95
C SER A 280 -16.52 -42.17 8.94
N ARG A 281 -15.36 -42.74 9.28
CA ARG A 281 -14.30 -42.01 9.95
C ARG A 281 -13.91 -40.81 9.06
N ARG A 282 -14.20 -39.58 9.52
CA ARG A 282 -13.58 -38.36 8.98
C ARG A 282 -12.08 -38.45 9.20
N LEU A 283 -11.35 -38.74 8.19
CA LEU A 283 -9.90 -38.52 8.11
C LEU A 283 -9.66 -37.00 7.90
N SER A 284 -9.04 -36.39 8.88
CA SER A 284 -8.57 -35.00 8.82
C SER A 284 -7.41 -34.88 7.83
N PHE A 285 -7.65 -34.30 6.67
CA PHE A 285 -6.69 -34.20 5.58
C PHE A 285 -5.85 -32.91 5.64
N THR A 286 -5.61 -32.32 6.79
CA THR A 286 -4.91 -31.03 6.91
C THR A 286 -3.58 -31.03 7.69
N ARG A 287 -2.95 -32.19 7.89
CA ARG A 287 -1.64 -32.25 8.60
C ARG A 287 -0.51 -32.99 7.90
N SER A 288 -0.68 -33.47 6.68
CA SER A 288 0.32 -34.32 6.00
C SER A 288 1.22 -33.57 5.00
N VAL A 289 0.80 -32.48 4.39
CA VAL A 289 1.56 -31.81 3.33
C VAL A 289 2.75 -30.99 3.86
N SER A 290 2.70 -30.54 5.10
CA SER A 290 3.77 -29.72 5.70
C SER A 290 4.99 -30.52 6.17
N ARG A 291 4.83 -31.83 6.45
CA ARG A 291 5.92 -32.71 6.93
C ARG A 291 6.76 -33.31 5.82
N ASP A 292 6.20 -33.55 4.66
CA ASP A 292 6.93 -34.16 3.55
C ASP A 292 7.81 -33.14 2.80
N LEU A 293 7.45 -31.87 2.78
CA LEU A 293 8.31 -30.80 2.25
C LEU A 293 9.51 -30.52 3.15
N TYR A 294 9.35 -30.62 4.47
CA TYR A 294 10.45 -30.41 5.41
C TYR A 294 11.45 -31.60 5.42
N ARG A 295 10.99 -32.83 5.21
CA ARG A 295 11.88 -33.99 5.08
C ARG A 295 12.67 -34.03 3.77
N ARG A 296 12.14 -33.46 2.67
CA ARG A 296 12.85 -33.37 1.39
C ARG A 296 13.94 -32.30 1.36
N SER A 297 13.90 -31.30 2.25
CA SER A 297 14.95 -30.27 2.37
C SER A 297 16.15 -30.77 3.19
N LEU A 298 15.94 -31.73 4.11
CA LEU A 298 17.00 -32.26 4.97
C LEU A 298 17.77 -33.46 4.35
N SER A 299 17.26 -34.09 3.29
CA SER A 299 17.92 -35.20 2.63
C SER A 299 18.85 -34.82 1.46
N ARG A 300 19.04 -33.52 1.20
CA ARG A 300 19.95 -33.02 0.15
C ARG A 300 21.22 -32.33 0.66
N SER A 301 21.50 -32.35 1.96
CA SER A 301 22.69 -31.72 2.56
C SER A 301 23.74 -32.68 3.11
N SER A 302 23.76 -33.92 2.63
CA SER A 302 24.85 -34.85 2.94
C SER A 302 25.34 -35.49 1.67
N LEU A 303 26.31 -34.84 1.04
CA LEU A 303 27.37 -35.42 0.18
C LEU A 303 28.07 -34.25 -0.56
N HIS A 304 29.13 -33.72 0.05
CA HIS A 304 30.41 -33.43 -0.59
C HIS A 304 31.37 -32.84 0.46
N ASP A 305 32.20 -33.70 0.97
CA ASP A 305 33.46 -33.33 1.60
C ASP A 305 34.44 -32.89 0.51
N GLY A 306 35.23 -31.85 0.83
CA GLY A 306 36.47 -31.58 0.11
C GLY A 306 36.52 -30.25 -0.62
N ALA A 307 36.76 -29.13 0.11
CA ALA A 307 37.42 -27.97 -0.45
C ALA A 307 38.28 -27.27 0.62
N THR A 308 39.55 -27.25 0.35
CA THR A 308 40.64 -26.55 1.06
C THR A 308 40.38 -25.04 1.17
N PRO A 309 40.80 -24.37 2.26
CA PRO A 309 40.64 -22.91 2.39
C PRO A 309 41.63 -22.18 1.43
N ILE A 310 41.08 -21.31 0.63
CA ILE A 310 41.86 -20.35 -0.19
C ILE A 310 42.29 -19.23 0.73
N ILE A 311 43.57 -19.10 0.94
CA ILE A 311 44.25 -17.95 1.56
C ILE A 311 44.29 -16.86 0.51
N VAL A 312 43.70 -15.69 0.78
CA VAL A 312 43.83 -14.48 -0.03
C VAL A 312 44.97 -13.66 0.56
N PRO A 313 45.96 -13.25 -0.23
CA PRO A 313 47.04 -12.37 0.26
C PRO A 313 46.54 -10.98 0.53
N GLU A 314 47.03 -10.39 1.63
CA GLU A 314 46.94 -8.98 1.92
C GLU A 314 47.86 -8.23 0.93
N ASP A 315 47.32 -7.39 0.07
CA ASP A 315 48.07 -6.38 -0.66
C ASP A 315 47.72 -5.01 -0.12
N GLU A 316 48.78 -4.37 0.37
CA GLU A 316 48.82 -2.99 0.84
C GLU A 316 48.65 -2.01 -0.34
N ASP A 317 48.21 -0.79 0.01
CA ASP A 317 48.34 0.48 -0.74
C ASP A 317 47.41 0.72 -1.94
N ASN A 318 46.27 1.38 -1.66
CA ASN A 318 45.77 2.43 -2.55
C ASN A 318 45.06 3.53 -1.76
N ILE A 319 45.81 4.59 -1.51
CA ILE A 319 45.35 5.89 -0.99
C ILE A 319 44.56 6.57 -2.11
N ILE A 320 43.26 6.76 -1.92
CA ILE A 320 42.42 7.62 -2.77
C ILE A 320 42.38 9.01 -2.14
N PRO A 321 42.70 10.10 -2.89
CA PRO A 321 42.70 11.45 -2.32
C PRO A 321 41.28 11.91 -1.99
N GLU A 322 41.12 12.47 -0.79
CA GLU A 322 39.99 13.27 -0.36
C GLU A 322 39.79 14.46 -1.32
N ASN A 323 38.66 14.53 -1.93
CA ASN A 323 38.21 15.71 -2.66
C ASN A 323 37.01 16.30 -1.91
N ASP A 324 37.35 17.22 -1.00
CA ASP A 324 36.39 18.11 -0.35
C ASP A 324 35.76 19.01 -1.42
N ASN A 325 34.50 18.79 -1.71
CA ASN A 325 33.49 19.75 -2.15
C ASN A 325 32.21 18.99 -2.54
N MET A 326 31.37 18.69 -1.56
CA MET A 326 29.99 18.37 -1.81
C MET A 326 29.11 19.47 -1.21
N ASP A 327 28.37 20.13 -2.07
CA ASP A 327 27.41 21.17 -1.71
C ASP A 327 26.42 20.65 -0.63
N GLU A 328 26.45 21.26 0.53
CA GLU A 328 25.54 21.04 1.66
C GLU A 328 24.08 21.46 1.36
N ASP A 329 23.81 22.09 0.23
CA ASP A 329 22.51 22.69 -0.09
C ASP A 329 21.38 21.70 -0.46
N VAL A 330 21.69 20.43 -0.75
CA VAL A 330 20.68 19.46 -1.17
C VAL A 330 19.92 18.83 0.00
N PHE A 331 20.52 18.82 1.20
CA PHE A 331 19.87 18.25 2.40
C PHE A 331 18.97 19.24 3.14
N HIS A 332 19.17 20.55 2.97
CA HIS A 332 18.41 21.58 3.69
C HIS A 332 16.98 21.83 3.16
N SER A 333 16.65 21.41 1.95
CA SER A 333 15.30 21.58 1.41
C SER A 333 14.25 20.61 1.95
N LEU A 334 14.66 19.57 2.67
CA LEU A 334 13.78 18.57 3.30
C LEU A 334 13.65 18.74 4.82
N THR A 335 14.42 19.67 5.42
CA THR A 335 14.31 20.00 6.84
C THR A 335 13.41 21.21 6.99
N ILE A 336 12.34 21.07 7.77
CA ILE A 336 11.48 22.18 8.19
C ILE A 336 12.36 23.19 8.94
N ARG A 337 12.58 24.37 8.39
CA ARG A 337 13.21 25.49 9.12
C ARG A 337 12.30 25.86 10.29
N GLU A 338 12.81 25.77 11.49
CA GLU A 338 12.27 26.49 12.64
C GLU A 338 12.48 27.99 12.39
N GLU A 339 11.47 28.70 11.98
CA GLU A 339 11.43 30.15 12.13
C GLU A 339 11.13 30.45 13.60
N LYS A 340 12.17 30.84 14.32
CA LYS A 340 12.04 31.58 15.58
C LYS A 340 11.64 33.00 15.20
N GLU A 341 10.37 33.32 15.31
CA GLU A 341 9.98 34.71 15.55
C GLU A 341 9.93 34.96 17.06
N VAL A 342 10.85 35.83 17.47
CA VAL A 342 10.84 36.57 18.71
C VAL A 342 9.89 37.75 18.52
N VAL A 343 8.82 37.83 19.23
CA VAL A 343 8.32 38.96 20.04
C VAL A 343 7.20 38.43 20.94
#